data_40ea134aa5ba8a3fce5fbe0ccc1d097a
#
_entry.id   40ea134aa5ba8a3fce5fbe0ccc1d097a
#
_cell.length_a   1.000
_cell.length_b   1.000
_cell.length_c   1.000
_cell.angle_alpha   90.00
_cell.angle_beta   90.00
_cell.angle_gamma   90.00
#
_symmetry.space_group_name_H-M   'P 1'
#
loop_
_entity.id
_entity.type
_entity.pdbx_description
1 polymer ?
#
loop_
_entity_poly.entity_id
_entity_poly.type
_entity_poly.pdbx_seq_one_letter_code
_entity_poly.pdbx_strand_id
1 'polypeptide(L)'
;MIRTLSIIISIMVMLVSCKTNVVEEQKIELKNQLIGLTSAHNARQLGGYQIGNQRVKDNLLLRSAKLSGLSGEDSTLLADKYKVQCIYDFRGKKESLSAPDVIPGKARYLSLAL
;
A
#
# COMPACT_ATOMS: atom_id res chain seq x y z
N MET A 1 -40.80 32.91 1.09
CA MET A 1 -40.76 31.48 1.48
C MET A 1 -40.13 30.59 0.42
N ILE A 2 -40.54 30.63 -0.82
CA ILE A 2 -40.02 29.74 -1.89
C ILE A 2 -38.51 29.98 -2.18
N ARG A 3 -38.02 31.22 -2.12
CA ARG A 3 -36.59 31.56 -2.36
C ARG A 3 -35.66 31.07 -1.30
N THR A 4 -36.04 31.05 -0.03
CA THR A 4 -35.23 30.55 1.09
C THR A 4 -35.14 29.03 1.10
N LEU A 5 -36.23 28.35 0.72
CA LEU A 5 -36.27 26.90 0.60
C LEU A 5 -35.32 26.38 -0.52
N SER A 6 -35.31 27.11 -1.67
CA SER A 6 -34.43 26.78 -2.80
C SER A 6 -32.95 26.91 -2.46
N ILE A 7 -32.58 27.93 -1.67
CA ILE A 7 -31.18 28.14 -1.20
C ILE A 7 -30.76 27.03 -0.24
N ILE A 8 -31.63 26.62 0.66
CA ILE A 8 -31.34 25.54 1.61
C ILE A 8 -31.11 24.20 0.91
N ILE A 9 -31.96 23.88 -0.09
CA ILE A 9 -31.81 22.67 -0.90
C ILE A 9 -30.51 22.70 -1.71
N SER A 10 -30.11 23.84 -2.27
CA SER A 10 -28.89 24.01 -3.03
C SER A 10 -27.64 23.82 -2.16
N ILE A 11 -27.64 24.34 -0.93
CA ILE A 11 -26.55 24.17 0.03
C ILE A 11 -26.44 22.72 0.50
N MET A 12 -27.58 22.04 0.71
CA MET A 12 -27.60 20.64 1.12
C MET A 12 -27.06 19.70 0.03
N VAL A 13 -27.36 19.97 -1.24
CA VAL A 13 -26.83 19.22 -2.38
C VAL A 13 -25.30 19.40 -2.51
N MET A 14 -24.78 20.60 -2.27
CA MET A 14 -23.33 20.84 -2.29
C MET A 14 -22.57 20.10 -1.17
N LEU A 15 -23.16 19.99 0.03
CA LEU A 15 -22.54 19.27 1.15
C LEU A 15 -22.49 17.76 0.91
N VAL A 16 -23.48 17.19 0.24
CA VAL A 16 -23.49 15.76 -0.12
C VAL A 16 -22.49 15.44 -1.22
N SER A 17 -22.33 16.31 -2.22
CA SER A 17 -21.37 16.16 -3.31
C SER A 17 -19.91 16.16 -2.81
N CYS A 18 -19.59 16.99 -1.82
CA CYS A 18 -18.24 17.06 -1.25
C CYS A 18 -17.83 15.77 -0.51
N LYS A 19 -18.76 15.10 0.18
CA LYS A 19 -18.47 13.84 0.90
C LYS A 19 -18.26 12.65 -0.04
N THR A 20 -18.99 12.58 -1.13
CA THR A 20 -18.85 11.49 -2.11
C THR A 20 -17.51 11.56 -2.85
N ASN A 21 -17.04 12.73 -3.19
CA ASN A 21 -15.77 12.92 -3.89
C ASN A 21 -14.57 12.51 -3.04
N VAL A 22 -14.56 12.82 -1.75
CA VAL A 22 -13.46 12.45 -0.83
C VAL A 22 -13.37 10.93 -0.64
N VAL A 23 -14.50 10.25 -0.53
CA VAL A 23 -14.53 8.78 -0.38
C VAL A 23 -14.08 8.07 -1.66
N GLU A 24 -14.46 8.58 -2.82
CA GLU A 24 -14.07 8.04 -4.12
C GLU A 24 -12.56 8.25 -4.37
N GLU A 25 -12.03 9.42 -4.05
CA GLU A 25 -10.61 9.75 -4.20
C GLU A 25 -9.74 8.87 -3.28
N GLN A 26 -10.13 8.64 -2.03
CA GLN A 26 -9.44 7.72 -1.12
C GLN A 26 -9.47 6.28 -1.62
N LYS A 27 -10.58 5.84 -2.22
CA LYS A 27 -10.70 4.48 -2.77
C LYS A 27 -9.82 4.27 -4.00
N ILE A 28 -9.68 5.27 -4.85
CA ILE A 28 -8.78 5.25 -6.01
C ILE A 28 -7.33 5.22 -5.56
N GLU A 29 -6.95 6.01 -4.56
CA GLU A 29 -5.59 6.05 -4.01
C GLU A 29 -5.20 4.71 -3.37
N LEU A 30 -6.11 4.07 -2.62
CA LEU A 30 -5.88 2.76 -2.03
C LEU A 30 -5.67 1.67 -3.10
N LYS A 31 -6.39 1.73 -4.20
CA LYS A 31 -6.25 0.79 -5.33
C LYS A 31 -4.90 0.94 -6.04
N ASN A 32 -4.40 2.14 -6.16
CA ASN A 32 -3.11 2.42 -6.80
C ASN A 32 -1.90 2.00 -5.93
N GLN A 33 -2.10 1.76 -4.65
CA GLN A 33 -1.05 1.28 -3.75
C GLN A 33 -0.81 -0.22 -3.80
N LEU A 34 -1.76 -1.02 -4.30
CA LEU A 34 -1.58 -2.45 -4.47
C LEU A 34 -0.56 -2.75 -5.55
N ILE A 35 0.39 -3.64 -5.26
CA ILE A 35 1.47 -4.00 -6.19
C ILE A 35 1.23 -5.29 -6.97
N GLY A 36 0.04 -5.89 -6.82
CA GLY A 36 -0.40 -7.00 -7.65
C GLY A 36 0.25 -8.36 -7.35
N LEU A 37 0.83 -8.55 -6.16
CA LEU A 37 1.29 -9.88 -5.75
C LEU A 37 0.10 -10.79 -5.47
N THR A 38 0.17 -12.02 -5.92
CA THR A 38 -0.86 -13.04 -5.73
C THR A 38 -0.55 -14.00 -4.59
N SER A 39 0.72 -14.24 -4.30
CA SER A 39 1.21 -15.16 -3.28
C SER A 39 1.63 -14.50 -1.96
N ALA A 40 1.65 -13.18 -1.90
CA ALA A 40 1.89 -12.42 -0.67
C ALA A 40 0.73 -11.45 -0.41
N HIS A 41 -0.01 -11.67 0.67
CA HIS A 41 -1.18 -10.88 1.00
C HIS A 41 -0.82 -9.43 1.39
N ASN A 42 -1.75 -8.51 1.16
CA ASN A 42 -1.64 -7.10 1.54
C ASN A 42 -0.38 -6.40 1.00
N ALA A 43 0.17 -6.88 -0.10
CA ALA A 43 1.33 -6.28 -0.72
C ALA A 43 0.98 -4.94 -1.36
N ARG A 44 1.61 -3.87 -0.87
CA ARG A 44 1.37 -2.50 -1.32
C ARG A 44 2.61 -1.64 -1.24
N GLN A 45 2.66 -0.62 -2.07
CA GLN A 45 3.65 0.43 -1.95
C GLN A 45 3.19 1.52 -0.95
N LEU A 46 4.14 2.21 -0.34
CA LEU A 46 3.90 3.30 0.60
C LEU A 46 4.19 4.69 0.01
N GLY A 47 4.27 4.80 -1.30
CA GLY A 47 4.44 6.07 -1.98
C GLY A 47 3.20 6.96 -1.88
N GLY A 48 3.40 8.26 -1.98
CA GLY A 48 2.32 9.23 -1.98
C GLY A 48 1.91 9.77 -0.62
N TYR A 49 2.30 9.14 0.49
CA TYR A 49 2.02 9.68 1.83
C TYR A 49 2.76 11.01 2.04
N GLN A 50 2.04 12.00 2.51
CA GLN A 50 2.63 13.30 2.86
C GLN A 50 3.24 13.27 4.26
N ILE A 51 4.45 13.83 4.36
CA ILE A 51 5.17 14.03 5.62
C ILE A 51 5.57 15.51 5.65
N GLY A 52 4.77 16.34 6.30
CA GLY A 52 4.94 17.80 6.25
C GLY A 52 4.78 18.32 4.82
N ASN A 53 5.80 18.99 4.29
CA ASN A 53 5.84 19.49 2.90
C ASN A 53 6.45 18.50 1.90
N GLN A 54 6.80 17.31 2.35
CA GLN A 54 7.43 16.27 1.52
C GLN A 54 6.46 15.09 1.30
N ARG A 55 6.78 14.29 0.31
CA ARG A 55 6.00 13.10 -0.04
C ARG A 55 6.91 11.89 -0.19
N VAL A 56 6.48 10.74 0.31
CA VAL A 56 7.20 9.48 0.11
C VAL A 56 7.21 9.15 -1.38
N LYS A 57 8.38 8.81 -1.92
CA LYS A 57 8.52 8.43 -3.33
C LYS A 57 7.76 7.14 -3.62
N ASP A 58 7.17 7.08 -4.81
CA ASP A 58 6.49 5.89 -5.28
C ASP A 58 7.47 4.71 -5.45
N ASN A 59 7.01 3.51 -5.11
CA ASN A 59 7.75 2.25 -5.26
C ASN A 59 9.11 2.18 -4.51
N LEU A 60 9.38 3.09 -3.60
CA LEU A 60 10.59 3.06 -2.78
C LEU A 60 10.45 2.15 -1.56
N LEU A 61 9.31 2.22 -0.89
CA LEU A 61 8.98 1.40 0.27
C LEU A 61 7.78 0.52 -0.05
N LEU A 62 7.94 -0.77 0.15
CA LEU A 62 6.88 -1.76 0.00
C LEU A 62 6.60 -2.42 1.35
N ARG A 63 5.36 -2.80 1.59
CA ARG A 63 4.99 -3.65 2.73
C ARG A 63 4.15 -4.82 2.25
N SER A 64 4.30 -5.96 2.91
CA SER A 64 3.50 -7.16 2.62
C SER A 64 3.36 -8.02 3.87
N ALA A 65 2.55 -9.07 3.79
CA ALA A 65 2.66 -10.21 4.68
C ALA A 65 3.99 -10.95 4.43
N LYS A 66 4.24 -12.03 5.16
CA LYS A 66 5.45 -12.85 5.01
C LYS A 66 5.64 -13.32 3.55
N LEU A 67 6.88 -13.43 3.12
CA LEU A 67 7.25 -13.86 1.78
C LEU A 67 7.63 -15.35 1.70
N SER A 68 7.33 -16.15 2.72
CA SER A 68 7.69 -17.57 2.78
C SER A 68 6.99 -18.42 1.70
N GLY A 69 5.86 -17.98 1.20
CA GLY A 69 5.12 -18.62 0.11
C GLY A 69 5.19 -17.89 -1.23
N LEU A 70 6.18 -17.02 -1.41
CA LEU A 70 6.30 -16.19 -2.61
C LEU A 70 6.50 -17.06 -3.85
N SER A 71 5.62 -16.88 -4.86
CA SER A 71 5.73 -17.58 -6.15
C SER A 71 6.91 -17.06 -6.98
N GLY A 72 7.34 -17.85 -7.96
CA GLY A 72 8.38 -17.43 -8.89
C GLY A 72 8.01 -16.18 -9.69
N GLU A 73 6.73 -16.06 -10.08
CA GLU A 73 6.22 -14.89 -10.79
C GLU A 73 6.28 -13.62 -9.92
N ASP A 74 5.80 -13.72 -8.68
CA ASP A 74 5.84 -12.60 -7.73
C ASP A 74 7.27 -12.25 -7.34
N SER A 75 8.16 -13.25 -7.20
CA SER A 75 9.58 -13.03 -6.95
C SER A 75 10.23 -12.24 -8.10
N THR A 76 9.94 -12.61 -9.34
CA THR A 76 10.40 -11.90 -10.54
C THR A 76 9.84 -10.48 -10.58
N LEU A 77 8.57 -10.30 -10.26
CA LEU A 77 7.93 -8.98 -10.21
C LEU A 77 8.63 -8.05 -9.20
N LEU A 78 8.94 -8.57 -8.00
CA LEU A 78 9.66 -7.81 -6.97
C LEU A 78 11.11 -7.49 -7.37
N ALA A 79 11.80 -8.44 -8.03
CA ALA A 79 13.18 -8.26 -8.45
C ALA A 79 13.31 -7.32 -9.66
N ASP A 80 12.48 -7.49 -10.69
CA ASP A 80 12.67 -6.85 -11.99
C ASP A 80 11.90 -5.55 -12.13
N LYS A 81 10.65 -5.50 -11.68
CA LYS A 81 9.82 -4.30 -11.76
C LYS A 81 10.08 -3.35 -10.59
N TYR A 82 10.01 -3.88 -9.37
CA TYR A 82 10.15 -3.05 -8.16
C TYR A 82 11.60 -2.88 -7.70
N LYS A 83 12.55 -3.64 -8.28
CA LYS A 83 13.98 -3.54 -7.97
C LYS A 83 14.27 -3.63 -6.47
N VAL A 84 13.58 -4.54 -5.77
CA VAL A 84 13.75 -4.72 -4.32
C VAL A 84 15.19 -5.07 -4.00
N GLN A 85 15.83 -4.27 -3.17
CA GLN A 85 17.23 -4.43 -2.78
C GLN A 85 17.41 -4.94 -1.36
N CYS A 86 16.40 -4.76 -0.50
CA CYS A 86 16.48 -5.14 0.89
C CYS A 86 15.10 -5.58 1.42
N ILE A 87 15.11 -6.62 2.23
CA ILE A 87 13.95 -7.11 2.98
C ILE A 87 14.25 -6.93 4.45
N TYR A 88 13.33 -6.27 5.14
CA TYR A 88 13.33 -6.13 6.59
C TYR A 88 12.21 -7.02 7.15
N ASP A 89 12.61 -8.09 7.84
CA ASP A 89 11.69 -9.03 8.48
C ASP A 89 11.55 -8.72 9.97
N PHE A 90 10.36 -8.27 10.36
CA PHE A 90 10.02 -7.92 11.74
C PHE A 90 9.41 -9.08 12.54
N ARG A 91 9.30 -10.27 11.93
CA ARG A 91 8.75 -11.45 12.61
C ARG A 91 9.69 -11.93 13.71
N GLY A 92 9.11 -12.56 14.73
CA GLY A 92 9.91 -13.21 15.77
C GLY A 92 10.83 -14.29 15.20
N LYS A 93 11.97 -14.53 15.85
CA LYS A 93 13.00 -15.48 15.40
C LYS A 93 12.45 -16.89 15.14
N LYS A 94 11.58 -17.39 16.01
CA LYS A 94 10.95 -18.71 15.84
C LYS A 94 10.11 -18.80 14.57
N GLU A 95 9.34 -17.77 14.27
CA GLU A 95 8.49 -17.72 13.09
C GLU A 95 9.32 -17.63 11.80
N SER A 96 10.30 -16.75 11.76
CA SER A 96 11.15 -16.57 10.58
C SER A 96 12.00 -17.80 10.26
N LEU A 97 12.43 -18.56 11.27
CA LEU A 97 13.14 -19.82 11.07
C LEU A 97 12.23 -20.96 10.60
N SER A 98 10.99 -21.03 11.08
CA SER A 98 10.02 -22.06 10.68
C SER A 98 9.44 -21.83 9.29
N ALA A 99 9.37 -20.60 8.84
CA ALA A 99 8.86 -20.19 7.53
C ALA A 99 9.74 -19.10 6.92
N PRO A 100 10.96 -19.42 6.45
CA PRO A 100 11.88 -18.44 5.90
C PRO A 100 11.31 -17.79 4.64
N ASP A 101 11.59 -16.51 4.47
CA ASP A 101 11.15 -15.76 3.28
C ASP A 101 11.90 -16.23 2.03
N VAL A 102 11.21 -16.27 0.91
CA VAL A 102 11.82 -16.36 -0.41
C VAL A 102 12.42 -15.00 -0.77
N ILE A 103 13.70 -14.99 -1.12
CA ILE A 103 14.42 -13.76 -1.43
C ILE A 103 14.31 -13.44 -2.92
N PRO A 104 13.65 -12.36 -3.33
CA PRO A 104 13.58 -11.99 -4.74
C PRO A 104 14.93 -11.50 -5.25
N GLY A 105 15.39 -12.08 -6.34
CA GLY A 105 16.63 -11.70 -7.02
C GLY A 105 17.86 -11.76 -6.12
N LYS A 106 18.54 -10.62 -5.97
CA LYS A 106 19.75 -10.46 -5.13
C LYS A 106 19.50 -9.56 -3.90
N ALA A 107 18.25 -9.44 -3.45
CA ALA A 107 17.92 -8.64 -2.29
C ALA A 107 18.63 -9.13 -1.03
N ARG A 108 19.03 -8.19 -0.17
CA ARG A 108 19.57 -8.53 1.16
C ARG A 108 18.44 -8.78 2.13
N TYR A 109 18.57 -9.79 2.95
CA TYR A 109 17.61 -10.08 4.02
C TYR A 109 18.18 -9.66 5.38
N LEU A 110 17.38 -8.93 6.14
CA LEU A 110 17.68 -8.45 7.49
C LEU A 110 16.56 -8.86 8.43
N SER A 111 16.87 -9.76 9.37
CA SER A 111 15.95 -10.06 10.48
C SER A 111 16.08 -8.98 11.54
N LEU A 112 14.95 -8.33 11.83
CA LEU A 112 14.81 -7.32 12.87
C LEU A 112 13.90 -7.85 14.00
N ALA A 113 14.04 -9.14 14.33
CA ALA A 113 13.27 -9.78 15.39
C ALA A 113 13.39 -8.99 16.71
N LEU A 114 12.23 -8.57 17.23
CA LEU A 114 12.12 -7.91 18.52
C LEU A 114 11.96 -8.94 19.64
#